data_ed4e0955afd7a5860892a8c0d338c372
#
_entry.id   ed4e0955afd7a5860892a8c0d338c372
#
_cell.length_a   1.000
_cell.length_b   1.000
_cell.length_c   1.000
_cell.angle_alpha   90.00
_cell.angle_beta   90.00
_cell.angle_gamma   90.00
#
_symmetry.space_group_name_H-M   'P 1'
#
loop_
_entity.id
_entity.type
_entity.pdbx_description
1 polymer ?
#
loop_
_entity_poly.entity_id
_entity_poly.type
_entity_poly.pdbx_seq_one_letter_code
_entity_poly.pdbx_strand_id
1 'polypeptide(L)'
;EKDEYVYIGEGTDKVTDWFKYPAAMGVREFYGGDIAGVWQKLDYLQELGVDAIYFNPIFVSPSNHKYDIQDYDYIDPHFGKIVKDEGEVLHRDENGNLMCDGTYPNKYATKYVCRVTDKENLEASNRFFAEFVEEVHKRGMKVILDGVFNHCGSFNKWLDRECIYEDAEGYEKGAYISADSPYRTFFRFNEDMWPYNYHYDGWWGHDTLPKLNYEDSPLLFDYIMHIARKWVSPPYNVDGWRLDVAADLGQSQEYNHYFWKEFRRNVKEANPEAIVLAEHYGDPTSWLQGDQWDTVMNYDAFMEPITWFLTGVEKHSDEYREDLLGNADAFFGSMRNYMTRFNTQSLQVAMNELSNHDHSRFMTRTNHKVGRTASVGPQAADEGIDKALFRLGVMIQMTWPGAPTIYYGDEAGLCGWTDPDNRRTYPWGREDNELIEFHRQLIRIHKDYQVFKTGSIMFLKGQYKLIGYGRFDENDKIVVMINSSDEVREADIPVWRMGIIQETRMARLMLSDREGYSDEAKVYPVVNGLIHVECPPMSGMIIKDIESMG
;
A
#
# COMPACT_ATOMS: atom_id res chain seq x y z
N GLU A 1 26.09 -9.56 -5.05
CA GLU A 1 27.42 -9.20 -4.49
C GLU A 1 27.21 -8.22 -3.35
N LYS A 2 27.87 -8.49 -2.22
CA LYS A 2 27.95 -7.53 -1.12
C LYS A 2 28.78 -6.34 -1.54
N ASP A 3 28.45 -5.19 -0.93
CA ASP A 3 29.25 -3.98 -1.08
C ASP A 3 29.24 -3.39 -2.51
N GLU A 4 28.15 -3.53 -3.24
CA GLU A 4 27.99 -2.73 -4.45
C GLU A 4 28.10 -1.24 -4.13
N TYR A 5 27.52 -0.83 -2.99
CA TYR A 5 27.66 0.48 -2.36
C TYR A 5 27.38 0.37 -0.86
N VAL A 6 27.62 1.44 -0.11
CA VAL A 6 27.34 1.51 1.33
C VAL A 6 26.02 2.27 1.56
N TYR A 7 25.13 1.67 2.36
CA TYR A 7 23.90 2.29 2.80
C TYR A 7 23.77 2.20 4.32
N ILE A 8 23.62 3.33 4.98
CA ILE A 8 23.60 3.43 6.47
C ILE A 8 24.77 2.66 7.11
N GLY A 9 25.99 3.01 6.67
CA GLY A 9 27.24 2.52 7.25
C GLY A 9 27.67 1.11 6.91
N GLU A 10 26.87 0.34 6.16
CA GLU A 10 27.20 -1.03 5.75
C GLU A 10 26.93 -1.28 4.28
N GLY A 11 27.55 -2.32 3.73
CA GLY A 11 27.36 -2.74 2.34
C GLY A 11 25.98 -3.35 2.08
N THR A 12 25.54 -3.26 0.84
CA THR A 12 24.32 -3.93 0.35
C THR A 12 24.49 -5.44 0.29
N ASP A 13 23.41 -6.20 0.42
CA ASP A 13 23.39 -7.66 0.39
C ASP A 13 22.43 -8.17 -0.69
N LYS A 14 22.98 -8.87 -1.68
CA LYS A 14 22.22 -9.55 -2.71
C LYS A 14 21.80 -10.93 -2.19
N VAL A 15 20.53 -11.07 -1.85
CA VAL A 15 19.96 -12.32 -1.33
C VAL A 15 19.69 -13.28 -2.50
N THR A 16 20.29 -14.47 -2.45
CA THR A 16 20.14 -15.49 -3.49
C THR A 16 19.09 -16.54 -3.16
N ASP A 17 18.76 -16.71 -1.88
CA ASP A 17 17.66 -17.58 -1.44
C ASP A 17 16.36 -16.78 -1.44
N TRP A 18 15.51 -17.04 -2.44
CA TRP A 18 14.21 -16.36 -2.60
C TRP A 18 13.31 -16.48 -1.37
N PHE A 19 13.39 -17.56 -0.63
CA PHE A 19 12.54 -17.83 0.53
C PHE A 19 13.17 -17.47 1.87
N LYS A 20 14.36 -16.87 1.86
CA LYS A 20 14.97 -16.35 3.09
C LYS A 20 14.07 -15.26 3.68
N TYR A 21 13.78 -15.36 4.97
CA TYR A 21 13.07 -14.29 5.68
C TYR A 21 13.94 -13.03 5.78
N PRO A 22 13.37 -11.82 5.62
CA PRO A 22 14.10 -10.58 5.84
C PRO A 22 14.70 -10.52 7.26
N ALA A 23 15.92 -10.02 7.38
CA ALA A 23 16.52 -9.74 8.67
C ALA A 23 15.82 -8.56 9.35
N ALA A 24 15.91 -8.45 10.68
CA ALA A 24 15.31 -7.34 11.44
C ALA A 24 15.80 -5.95 10.97
N MET A 25 17.02 -5.86 10.44
CA MET A 25 17.60 -4.68 9.80
C MET A 25 17.81 -4.91 8.30
N GLY A 26 16.77 -5.42 7.62
CA GLY A 26 16.84 -5.88 6.25
C GLY A 26 16.84 -4.80 5.17
N VAL A 27 16.99 -3.54 5.51
CA VAL A 27 16.92 -2.39 4.59
C VAL A 27 17.94 -2.44 3.43
N ARG A 28 19.01 -3.21 3.59
CA ARG A 28 20.09 -3.41 2.59
C ARG A 28 19.98 -4.72 1.82
N GLU A 29 18.99 -5.54 2.10
CA GLU A 29 18.79 -6.84 1.46
C GLU A 29 17.97 -6.69 0.18
N PHE A 30 18.50 -7.22 -0.94
CA PHE A 30 17.86 -7.17 -2.24
C PHE A 30 17.65 -8.58 -2.79
N TYR A 31 16.40 -8.92 -3.13
CA TYR A 31 15.99 -10.24 -3.60
C TYR A 31 15.89 -10.35 -5.13
N GLY A 32 16.04 -9.23 -5.85
CA GLY A 32 16.13 -9.20 -7.31
C GLY A 32 14.81 -9.12 -8.07
N GLY A 33 13.68 -8.89 -7.41
CA GLY A 33 12.42 -8.62 -8.08
C GLY A 33 12.45 -7.28 -8.85
N ASP A 34 11.81 -7.23 -10.02
CA ASP A 34 11.81 -6.06 -10.90
C ASP A 34 10.50 -5.95 -11.72
N ILE A 35 10.42 -4.90 -12.56
CA ILE A 35 9.24 -4.67 -13.43
C ILE A 35 9.10 -5.78 -14.48
N ALA A 36 10.20 -6.34 -14.97
CA ALA A 36 10.14 -7.47 -15.91
C ALA A 36 9.47 -8.69 -15.25
N GLY A 37 9.73 -8.94 -13.96
CA GLY A 37 9.07 -9.98 -13.19
C GLY A 37 7.57 -9.72 -13.03
N VAL A 38 7.18 -8.48 -12.74
CA VAL A 38 5.75 -8.09 -12.69
C VAL A 38 5.09 -8.29 -14.06
N TRP A 39 5.76 -7.90 -15.13
CA TRP A 39 5.26 -8.10 -16.50
C TRP A 39 4.94 -9.57 -16.78
N GLN A 40 5.83 -10.48 -16.39
CA GLN A 40 5.60 -11.93 -16.53
C GLN A 40 4.40 -12.44 -15.75
N LYS A 41 3.93 -11.70 -14.76
CA LYS A 41 2.81 -12.06 -13.88
C LYS A 41 1.52 -11.28 -14.15
N LEU A 42 1.47 -10.50 -15.22
CA LEU A 42 0.26 -9.75 -15.58
C LEU A 42 -0.94 -10.65 -15.87
N ASP A 43 -0.73 -11.83 -16.49
CA ASP A 43 -1.80 -12.80 -16.69
C ASP A 43 -2.36 -13.31 -15.34
N TYR A 44 -1.49 -13.62 -14.40
CA TYR A 44 -1.89 -14.02 -13.05
C TYR A 44 -2.73 -12.92 -12.37
N LEU A 45 -2.30 -11.66 -12.44
CA LEU A 45 -3.03 -10.54 -11.84
C LEU A 45 -4.39 -10.33 -12.53
N GLN A 46 -4.44 -10.45 -13.84
CA GLN A 46 -5.70 -10.36 -14.59
C GLN A 46 -6.67 -11.50 -14.23
N GLU A 47 -6.19 -12.73 -14.11
CA GLU A 47 -6.98 -13.89 -13.71
C GLU A 47 -7.45 -13.80 -12.25
N LEU A 48 -6.66 -13.21 -11.38
CA LEU A 48 -7.06 -12.91 -10.00
C LEU A 48 -8.23 -11.90 -9.97
N GLY A 49 -8.33 -11.04 -10.97
CA GLY A 49 -9.35 -10.02 -11.10
C GLY A 49 -8.90 -8.61 -10.70
N VAL A 50 -7.59 -8.37 -10.68
CA VAL A 50 -7.01 -7.06 -10.38
C VAL A 50 -7.38 -6.03 -11.45
N ASP A 51 -7.83 -4.85 -11.03
CA ASP A 51 -8.16 -3.72 -11.89
C ASP A 51 -7.09 -2.62 -11.87
N ALA A 52 -6.29 -2.55 -10.83
CA ALA A 52 -5.21 -1.58 -10.72
C ALA A 52 -4.02 -2.16 -9.94
N ILE A 53 -2.82 -1.77 -10.35
CA ILE A 53 -1.57 -2.08 -9.66
C ILE A 53 -1.09 -0.79 -9.01
N TYR A 54 -0.98 -0.79 -7.70
CA TYR A 54 -0.29 0.25 -6.94
C TYR A 54 1.12 -0.22 -6.59
N PHE A 55 2.10 0.53 -7.04
CA PHE A 55 3.50 0.30 -6.70
C PHE A 55 3.93 1.14 -5.50
N ASN A 56 4.63 0.53 -4.54
CA ASN A 56 5.53 1.27 -3.68
C ASN A 56 6.57 2.01 -4.55
N PRO A 57 7.38 2.96 -4.01
CA PRO A 57 8.24 3.78 -4.86
C PRO A 57 9.13 2.95 -5.79
N ILE A 58 9.20 3.36 -7.06
CA ILE A 58 10.01 2.71 -8.10
C ILE A 58 11.00 3.65 -8.78
N PHE A 59 11.07 4.90 -8.33
CA PHE A 59 12.09 5.84 -8.80
C PHE A 59 13.46 5.47 -8.25
N VAL A 60 14.52 6.03 -8.85
CA VAL A 60 15.90 5.79 -8.40
C VAL A 60 16.02 6.04 -6.91
N SER A 61 16.47 5.04 -6.16
CA SER A 61 16.64 5.09 -4.70
C SER A 61 17.63 4.03 -4.23
N PRO A 62 18.43 4.31 -3.19
CA PRO A 62 19.47 3.39 -2.75
C PRO A 62 18.97 2.28 -1.83
N SER A 63 17.84 2.47 -1.13
CA SER A 63 17.28 1.47 -0.23
C SER A 63 16.40 0.45 -0.96
N ASN A 64 16.10 -0.66 -0.31
CA ASN A 64 15.13 -1.61 -0.83
C ASN A 64 13.68 -1.12 -0.70
N HIS A 65 13.36 -0.29 0.31
CA HIS A 65 12.02 0.31 0.48
C HIS A 65 11.76 1.46 -0.48
N LYS A 66 12.79 2.14 -0.94
CA LYS A 66 12.79 3.23 -1.94
C LYS A 66 11.99 4.50 -1.57
N TYR A 67 11.69 4.71 -0.29
CA TYR A 67 11.09 5.96 0.21
C TYR A 67 12.12 7.10 0.35
N ASP A 68 13.38 6.86 0.05
CA ASP A 68 14.49 7.81 0.00
C ASP A 68 14.86 8.11 -1.45
N ILE A 69 13.97 8.81 -2.14
CA ILE A 69 14.10 9.07 -3.59
C ILE A 69 15.39 9.80 -3.91
N GLN A 70 16.14 9.26 -4.88
CA GLN A 70 17.39 9.78 -5.38
C GLN A 70 17.19 10.62 -6.65
N ASP A 71 16.27 10.23 -7.52
CA ASP A 71 15.93 10.94 -8.75
C ASP A 71 14.45 10.70 -9.13
N TYR A 72 13.64 11.76 -9.07
CA TYR A 72 12.20 11.69 -9.41
C TYR A 72 11.93 11.64 -10.92
N ASP A 73 12.91 11.91 -11.75
CA ASP A 73 12.75 11.96 -13.20
C ASP A 73 12.80 10.58 -13.86
N TYR A 74 13.29 9.56 -13.13
CA TYR A 74 13.60 8.26 -13.73
C TYR A 74 13.18 7.08 -12.83
N ILE A 75 12.70 6.05 -13.50
CA ILE A 75 12.55 4.72 -12.91
C ILE A 75 13.93 4.16 -12.56
N ASP A 76 14.05 3.54 -11.39
CA ASP A 76 15.31 2.92 -10.97
C ASP A 76 15.76 1.86 -11.99
N PRO A 77 16.98 1.97 -12.56
CA PRO A 77 17.47 0.99 -13.52
C PRO A 77 17.54 -0.44 -12.99
N HIS A 78 17.65 -0.63 -11.67
CA HIS A 78 17.58 -1.96 -11.05
C HIS A 78 16.18 -2.58 -11.15
N PHE A 79 15.13 -1.76 -11.27
CA PHE A 79 13.77 -2.21 -11.58
C PHE A 79 13.45 -2.18 -13.07
N GLY A 80 14.12 -1.30 -13.82
CA GLY A 80 13.91 -1.09 -15.26
C GLY A 80 14.92 -1.86 -16.11
N LYS A 81 15.84 -1.12 -16.74
CA LYS A 81 16.87 -1.65 -17.64
C LYS A 81 18.24 -1.08 -17.31
N ILE A 82 19.21 -1.96 -17.15
CA ILE A 82 20.62 -1.63 -17.11
C ILE A 82 21.21 -2.04 -18.45
N VAL A 83 21.51 -1.06 -19.32
CA VAL A 83 22.08 -1.27 -20.65
C VAL A 83 23.58 -1.00 -20.67
N LYS A 84 24.06 -0.23 -19.69
CA LYS A 84 25.47 0.06 -19.48
C LYS A 84 25.83 -0.27 -18.04
N ASP A 85 26.72 -1.21 -17.82
CA ASP A 85 27.08 -1.74 -16.51
C ASP A 85 28.61 -1.75 -16.32
N GLU A 86 29.18 -0.57 -16.40
CA GLU A 86 30.62 -0.33 -16.28
C GLU A 86 31.01 0.08 -14.86
N GLY A 87 32.31 -0.07 -14.54
CA GLY A 87 32.84 0.33 -13.25
C GLY A 87 33.06 -0.82 -12.27
N GLU A 88 33.38 -0.45 -11.04
CA GLU A 88 33.83 -1.37 -10.00
C GLU A 88 32.86 -1.33 -8.80
N VAL A 89 32.72 -2.48 -8.14
CA VAL A 89 32.10 -2.60 -6.81
C VAL A 89 33.09 -2.16 -5.73
N LEU A 90 32.61 -1.89 -4.53
CA LEU A 90 33.48 -1.60 -3.40
C LEU A 90 34.18 -2.88 -2.93
N HIS A 91 35.49 -2.81 -2.71
CA HIS A 91 36.30 -3.90 -2.22
C HIS A 91 36.61 -3.73 -0.74
N ARG A 92 36.74 -4.85 -0.02
CA ARG A 92 37.19 -4.88 1.38
C ARG A 92 38.52 -5.62 1.50
N ASP A 93 39.36 -5.19 2.46
CA ASP A 93 40.58 -5.88 2.83
C ASP A 93 40.29 -7.15 3.65
N GLU A 94 41.33 -7.88 4.03
CA GLU A 94 41.23 -9.10 4.84
C GLU A 94 40.60 -8.86 6.22
N ASN A 95 40.60 -7.62 6.70
CA ASN A 95 40.04 -7.22 7.98
C ASN A 95 38.59 -6.68 7.84
N GLY A 96 38.06 -6.64 6.62
CA GLY A 96 36.72 -6.15 6.32
C GLY A 96 36.62 -4.63 6.16
N ASN A 97 37.73 -3.90 6.10
CA ASN A 97 37.70 -2.46 5.85
C ASN A 97 37.56 -2.17 4.37
N LEU A 98 36.79 -1.13 4.02
CA LEU A 98 36.66 -0.68 2.63
C LEU A 98 38.02 -0.21 2.10
N MET A 99 38.37 -0.70 0.92
CA MET A 99 39.58 -0.32 0.21
C MET A 99 39.34 0.92 -0.66
N CYS A 100 38.86 1.99 -0.04
CA CYS A 100 38.62 3.28 -0.69
C CYS A 100 39.08 4.41 0.22
N ASP A 101 39.29 5.57 -0.36
CA ASP A 101 39.79 6.74 0.35
C ASP A 101 38.60 7.47 1.01
N GLY A 102 38.65 7.60 2.32
CA GLY A 102 37.99 8.62 3.08
C GLY A 102 36.50 8.50 3.34
N THR A 103 35.88 9.67 3.45
CA THR A 103 34.57 9.93 4.05
C THR A 103 33.40 9.53 3.17
N TYR A 104 33.60 9.42 1.85
CA TYR A 104 32.53 9.20 0.85
C TYR A 104 32.79 7.95 0.02
N PRO A 105 32.61 6.75 0.59
CA PRO A 105 32.93 5.50 -0.11
C PRO A 105 32.12 5.28 -1.39
N ASN A 106 30.88 5.76 -1.44
CA ASN A 106 30.01 5.56 -2.60
C ASN A 106 30.48 6.29 -3.86
N LYS A 107 31.33 7.29 -3.73
CA LYS A 107 32.04 7.92 -4.86
C LYS A 107 32.89 6.91 -5.64
N TYR A 108 33.38 5.88 -4.95
CA TYR A 108 34.21 4.81 -5.52
C TYR A 108 33.40 3.57 -5.92
N ALA A 109 32.12 3.52 -5.61
CA ALA A 109 31.19 2.51 -6.09
C ALA A 109 30.78 2.83 -7.55
N THR A 110 31.78 2.87 -8.45
CA THR A 110 31.61 3.43 -9.79
C THR A 110 30.64 2.62 -10.65
N LYS A 111 30.47 1.33 -10.37
CA LYS A 111 29.45 0.50 -11.02
C LYS A 111 28.03 0.93 -10.63
N TYR A 112 27.77 1.15 -9.36
CA TYR A 112 26.50 1.70 -8.89
C TYR A 112 26.25 3.09 -9.46
N VAL A 113 27.27 3.97 -9.41
CA VAL A 113 27.19 5.33 -9.98
C VAL A 113 26.83 5.26 -11.46
N CYS A 114 27.48 4.40 -12.25
CA CYS A 114 27.15 4.20 -13.67
C CYS A 114 25.67 3.79 -13.85
N ARG A 115 25.19 2.82 -13.07
CA ARG A 115 23.81 2.33 -13.17
C ARG A 115 22.77 3.43 -12.95
N VAL A 116 22.99 4.32 -11.97
CA VAL A 116 22.00 5.30 -11.52
C VAL A 116 22.20 6.72 -12.05
N THR A 117 23.30 7.01 -12.73
CA THR A 117 23.60 8.35 -13.29
C THR A 117 23.73 8.37 -14.80
N ASP A 118 24.04 7.25 -15.44
CA ASP A 118 24.20 7.21 -16.89
C ASP A 118 22.83 7.34 -17.59
N LYS A 119 22.74 8.32 -18.50
CA LYS A 119 21.49 8.66 -19.18
C LYS A 119 20.94 7.52 -20.03
N GLU A 120 21.78 6.66 -20.59
CA GLU A 120 21.31 5.49 -21.35
C GLU A 120 20.52 4.53 -20.48
N ASN A 121 20.98 4.26 -19.25
CA ASN A 121 20.28 3.43 -18.29
C ASN A 121 18.95 4.06 -17.83
N LEU A 122 19.01 5.35 -17.51
CA LEU A 122 17.85 6.08 -17.00
C LEU A 122 16.76 6.20 -18.06
N GLU A 123 17.10 6.57 -19.28
CA GLU A 123 16.16 6.67 -20.40
C GLU A 123 15.63 5.32 -20.85
N ALA A 124 16.47 4.28 -20.88
CA ALA A 124 16.03 2.92 -21.20
C ALA A 124 15.01 2.41 -20.15
N SER A 125 15.23 2.72 -18.89
CA SER A 125 14.30 2.35 -17.80
C SER A 125 12.95 3.06 -17.92
N ASN A 126 12.96 4.35 -18.25
CA ASN A 126 11.72 5.09 -18.49
C ASN A 126 10.95 4.57 -19.72
N ARG A 127 11.64 4.27 -20.82
CA ARG A 127 10.99 3.66 -22.00
C ARG A 127 10.39 2.31 -21.68
N PHE A 128 11.11 1.46 -20.96
CA PHE A 128 10.63 0.15 -20.54
C PHE A 128 9.40 0.26 -19.66
N PHE A 129 9.39 1.22 -18.73
CA PHE A 129 8.22 1.46 -17.87
C PHE A 129 7.02 1.96 -18.68
N ALA A 130 7.21 2.85 -19.66
CA ALA A 130 6.13 3.30 -20.54
C ALA A 130 5.51 2.12 -21.33
N GLU A 131 6.34 1.22 -21.85
CA GLU A 131 5.88 -0.01 -22.52
C GLU A 131 5.13 -0.94 -21.56
N PHE A 132 5.62 -1.06 -20.32
CA PHE A 132 4.95 -1.84 -19.28
C PHE A 132 3.55 -1.28 -18.96
N VAL A 133 3.41 0.03 -18.77
CA VAL A 133 2.11 0.66 -18.51
C VAL A 133 1.15 0.46 -19.69
N GLU A 134 1.64 0.57 -20.91
CA GLU A 134 0.84 0.28 -22.11
C GLU A 134 0.33 -1.17 -22.10
N GLU A 135 1.17 -2.12 -21.73
CA GLU A 135 0.77 -3.53 -21.64
C GLU A 135 -0.25 -3.78 -20.52
N VAL A 136 -0.10 -3.10 -19.38
CA VAL A 136 -1.10 -3.13 -18.30
C VAL A 136 -2.44 -2.58 -18.78
N HIS A 137 -2.43 -1.46 -19.50
CA HIS A 137 -3.64 -0.85 -20.06
C HIS A 137 -4.34 -1.73 -21.10
N LYS A 138 -3.58 -2.45 -21.94
CA LYS A 138 -4.15 -3.42 -22.90
C LYS A 138 -4.96 -4.54 -22.22
N ARG A 139 -4.63 -4.85 -20.97
CA ARG A 139 -5.36 -5.83 -20.15
C ARG A 139 -6.53 -5.23 -19.38
N GLY A 140 -6.83 -3.95 -19.58
CA GLY A 140 -7.88 -3.22 -18.85
C GLY A 140 -7.53 -2.86 -17.41
N MET A 141 -6.27 -2.99 -17.03
CA MET A 141 -5.78 -2.62 -15.70
C MET A 141 -5.15 -1.22 -15.71
N LYS A 142 -4.97 -0.66 -14.51
CA LYS A 142 -4.42 0.67 -14.27
C LYS A 142 -3.14 0.59 -13.45
N VAL A 143 -2.37 1.68 -13.45
CA VAL A 143 -1.13 1.81 -12.66
C VAL A 143 -1.19 3.07 -11.79
N ILE A 144 -0.89 2.92 -10.51
CA ILE A 144 -0.78 4.02 -9.55
C ILE A 144 0.64 4.04 -9.00
N LEU A 145 1.28 5.20 -9.01
CA LEU A 145 2.63 5.41 -8.47
C LEU A 145 2.61 5.99 -7.07
N ASP A 146 3.64 5.66 -6.29
CA ASP A 146 3.87 6.26 -4.99
C ASP A 146 4.64 7.58 -5.13
N GLY A 147 4.06 8.66 -4.66
CA GLY A 147 4.60 10.00 -4.67
C GLY A 147 5.17 10.39 -3.31
N VAL A 148 6.48 10.32 -3.16
CA VAL A 148 7.19 10.66 -1.93
C VAL A 148 7.69 12.10 -2.05
N PHE A 149 6.83 13.07 -1.76
CA PHE A 149 7.11 14.49 -1.99
C PHE A 149 7.38 15.30 -0.73
N ASN A 150 7.11 14.74 0.45
CA ASN A 150 7.43 15.40 1.73
C ASN A 150 8.93 15.53 1.97
N HIS A 151 9.68 14.52 1.56
CA HIS A 151 11.14 14.40 1.71
C HIS A 151 11.73 13.68 0.51
N CYS A 152 13.04 13.73 0.38
CA CYS A 152 13.78 12.88 -0.57
C CYS A 152 14.80 12.02 0.20
N GLY A 153 15.69 11.35 -0.51
CA GLY A 153 16.81 10.63 0.09
C GLY A 153 18.07 11.48 0.20
N SER A 154 18.99 11.10 1.07
CA SER A 154 20.30 11.74 1.18
C SER A 154 21.19 11.51 -0.04
N PHE A 155 20.90 10.46 -0.82
CA PHE A 155 21.57 10.19 -2.12
C PHE A 155 21.03 11.04 -3.28
N ASN A 156 19.93 11.80 -3.04
CA ASN A 156 19.26 12.57 -4.09
C ASN A 156 20.22 13.53 -4.79
N LYS A 157 20.14 13.62 -6.12
CA LYS A 157 20.99 14.48 -6.95
C LYS A 157 20.93 15.97 -6.58
N TRP A 158 19.85 16.44 -5.96
CA TRP A 158 19.74 17.83 -5.51
C TRP A 158 20.57 18.13 -4.25
N LEU A 159 20.78 17.13 -3.40
CA LEU A 159 21.59 17.23 -2.20
C LEU A 159 22.99 16.67 -2.42
N ASP A 160 23.08 15.47 -2.95
CA ASP A 160 24.31 14.72 -3.24
C ASP A 160 25.22 14.55 -2.02
N ARG A 161 24.65 14.14 -0.89
CA ARG A 161 25.43 13.88 0.33
C ARG A 161 26.49 12.80 0.16
N GLU A 162 26.26 11.85 -0.74
CA GLU A 162 27.18 10.75 -1.04
C GLU A 162 28.25 11.09 -2.08
N CYS A 163 28.21 12.31 -2.64
CA CYS A 163 29.14 12.79 -3.66
C CYS A 163 29.19 11.92 -4.93
N ILE A 164 28.09 11.26 -5.28
CA ILE A 164 28.01 10.40 -6.48
C ILE A 164 27.70 11.18 -7.75
N TYR A 165 27.16 12.39 -7.65
CA TYR A 165 26.87 13.29 -8.77
C TYR A 165 27.92 14.39 -8.94
N GLU A 166 28.78 14.61 -7.95
CA GLU A 166 29.74 15.73 -7.93
C GLU A 166 30.60 15.78 -9.18
N ASP A 167 31.06 14.63 -9.65
CA ASP A 167 31.93 14.50 -10.86
C ASP A 167 31.18 13.82 -12.03
N ALA A 168 29.86 13.58 -11.92
CA ALA A 168 29.10 12.94 -13.00
C ALA A 168 28.75 13.93 -14.11
N GLU A 169 28.96 13.53 -15.36
CA GLU A 169 28.68 14.37 -16.51
C GLU A 169 27.19 14.68 -16.66
N GLY A 170 26.87 15.95 -16.89
CA GLY A 170 25.51 16.42 -17.10
C GLY A 170 24.69 16.64 -15.81
N TYR A 171 25.34 16.66 -14.66
CA TYR A 171 24.73 16.98 -13.37
C TYR A 171 25.32 18.25 -12.76
N GLU A 172 24.46 19.04 -12.13
CA GLU A 172 24.85 20.17 -11.29
C GLU A 172 25.33 19.69 -9.92
N LYS A 173 26.15 20.48 -9.24
CA LYS A 173 26.56 20.17 -7.87
C LYS A 173 25.37 20.24 -6.91
N GLY A 174 25.25 19.23 -6.05
CA GLY A 174 24.22 19.18 -5.03
C GLY A 174 24.37 20.25 -3.95
N ALA A 175 23.28 20.53 -3.24
CA ALA A 175 23.24 21.55 -2.19
C ALA A 175 24.11 21.20 -0.97
N TYR A 176 24.39 19.92 -0.74
CA TYR A 176 25.36 19.48 0.27
C TYR A 176 26.79 19.90 -0.08
N ILE A 177 27.15 19.80 -1.37
CA ILE A 177 28.49 20.03 -1.88
C ILE A 177 28.86 21.50 -1.84
N SER A 178 27.96 22.39 -2.32
CA SER A 178 28.27 23.80 -2.55
C SER A 178 27.10 24.73 -2.20
N ALA A 179 27.45 25.87 -1.60
CA ALA A 179 26.51 26.96 -1.37
C ALA A 179 25.97 27.59 -2.67
N ASP A 180 26.71 27.44 -3.77
CA ASP A 180 26.33 27.95 -5.10
C ASP A 180 25.47 26.93 -5.89
N SER A 181 25.08 25.82 -5.29
CA SER A 181 24.19 24.84 -5.92
C SER A 181 22.87 25.48 -6.36
N PRO A 182 22.38 25.18 -7.57
CA PRO A 182 21.06 25.62 -8.02
C PRO A 182 19.94 25.02 -7.18
N TYR A 183 20.22 23.95 -6.40
CA TYR A 183 19.26 23.27 -5.52
C TYR A 183 19.35 23.70 -4.07
N ARG A 184 20.12 24.74 -3.75
CA ARG A 184 20.33 25.16 -2.36
C ARG A 184 19.03 25.45 -1.62
N THR A 185 18.06 26.08 -2.27
CA THR A 185 16.79 26.44 -1.66
C THR A 185 15.83 25.26 -1.49
N PHE A 186 16.15 24.09 -2.08
CA PHE A 186 15.33 22.87 -1.96
C PHE A 186 15.35 22.30 -0.55
N PHE A 187 16.35 22.69 0.24
CA PHE A 187 16.55 22.24 1.61
C PHE A 187 16.72 23.47 2.52
N ARG A 188 16.32 23.30 3.77
CA ARG A 188 16.60 24.29 4.81
C ARG A 188 17.89 23.92 5.51
N PHE A 189 18.89 24.80 5.42
CA PHE A 189 20.16 24.68 6.14
C PHE A 189 20.16 25.57 7.36
N ASN A 190 20.50 25.00 8.52
CA ASN A 190 20.51 25.70 9.80
C ASN A 190 21.83 26.46 10.06
N GLU A 191 22.90 26.09 9.34
CA GLU A 191 24.21 26.71 9.43
C GLU A 191 24.85 26.83 8.03
N ASP A 192 25.63 27.89 7.83
CA ASP A 192 26.40 28.13 6.58
C ASP A 192 27.79 27.47 6.69
N MET A 193 27.84 26.15 6.58
CA MET A 193 29.08 25.37 6.75
C MET A 193 29.48 24.62 5.49
N TRP A 194 29.64 25.33 4.38
CA TRP A 194 30.13 24.77 3.13
C TRP A 194 31.66 24.83 3.02
N PRO A 195 32.26 23.96 2.20
CA PRO A 195 31.64 22.87 1.41
C PRO A 195 31.21 21.67 2.28
N TYR A 196 30.34 20.83 1.73
CA TYR A 196 29.84 19.60 2.35
C TYR A 196 29.03 19.87 3.63
N ASN A 197 27.95 20.63 3.47
CA ASN A 197 27.10 21.06 4.57
C ASN A 197 26.05 20.02 4.96
N TYR A 198 26.21 19.40 6.13
CA TYR A 198 25.29 18.39 6.68
C TYR A 198 24.23 18.98 7.63
N HIS A 199 24.15 20.30 7.79
CA HIS A 199 23.21 20.99 8.67
C HIS A 199 21.85 21.26 8.01
N TYR A 200 21.34 20.31 7.23
CA TYR A 200 20.01 20.40 6.62
C TYR A 200 18.95 19.74 7.50
N ASP A 201 17.69 20.19 7.37
CA ASP A 201 16.58 19.59 8.08
C ASP A 201 16.22 18.22 7.48
N GLY A 202 16.08 17.22 8.36
CA GLY A 202 15.52 15.92 8.03
C GLY A 202 14.07 15.78 8.49
N TRP A 203 13.27 15.01 7.78
CA TRP A 203 11.94 14.65 8.23
C TRP A 203 12.04 13.86 9.55
N TRP A 204 11.36 14.34 10.58
CA TRP A 204 11.47 13.82 11.97
C TRP A 204 12.93 13.72 12.48
N GLY A 205 13.82 14.57 11.95
CA GLY A 205 15.24 14.57 12.31
C GLY A 205 16.08 13.48 11.66
N HIS A 206 15.52 12.70 10.73
CA HIS A 206 16.27 11.69 9.99
C HIS A 206 17.12 12.33 8.89
N ASP A 207 18.42 12.23 9.02
CA ASP A 207 19.39 12.80 8.05
C ASP A 207 19.44 12.05 6.71
N THR A 208 18.94 10.82 6.68
CA THR A 208 18.76 10.02 5.46
C THR A 208 17.49 10.40 4.68
N LEU A 209 16.60 11.19 5.28
CA LEU A 209 15.35 11.66 4.70
C LEU A 209 15.25 13.18 4.73
N PRO A 210 16.04 13.90 3.91
CA PRO A 210 16.03 15.36 3.87
C PRO A 210 14.65 15.91 3.59
N LYS A 211 14.19 16.83 4.45
CA LYS A 211 12.89 17.51 4.30
C LYS A 211 12.94 18.48 3.13
N LEU A 212 11.98 18.40 2.22
CA LEU A 212 11.88 19.32 1.08
C LEU A 212 11.26 20.66 1.49
N ASN A 213 11.89 21.76 1.07
CA ASN A 213 11.58 23.12 1.50
C ASN A 213 10.80 23.89 0.44
N TYR A 214 9.54 23.54 0.26
CA TYR A 214 8.69 24.16 -0.77
C TYR A 214 8.38 25.63 -0.51
N GLU A 215 8.17 26.02 0.75
CA GLU A 215 7.72 27.37 1.10
C GLU A 215 8.74 28.44 0.73
N ASP A 216 10.02 28.11 0.81
CA ASP A 216 11.11 29.04 0.46
C ASP A 216 11.68 28.78 -0.95
N SER A 217 11.15 27.82 -1.70
CA SER A 217 11.68 27.44 -3.02
C SER A 217 10.59 27.28 -4.08
N PRO A 218 10.20 28.35 -4.76
CA PRO A 218 9.33 28.25 -5.94
C PRO A 218 9.88 27.31 -7.02
N LEU A 219 11.20 27.24 -7.17
CA LEU A 219 11.86 26.34 -8.14
C LEU A 219 11.59 24.87 -7.82
N LEU A 220 11.66 24.48 -6.54
CA LEU A 220 11.31 23.12 -6.10
C LEU A 220 9.83 22.84 -6.34
N PHE A 221 8.96 23.78 -5.99
CA PHE A 221 7.54 23.67 -6.21
C PHE A 221 7.23 23.39 -7.69
N ASP A 222 7.76 24.22 -8.59
CA ASP A 222 7.57 24.06 -10.04
C ASP A 222 8.12 22.74 -10.55
N TYR A 223 9.26 22.30 -10.02
CA TYR A 223 9.87 21.02 -10.38
C TYR A 223 8.94 19.85 -10.02
N ILE A 224 8.42 19.84 -8.82
CA ILE A 224 7.53 18.74 -8.36
C ILE A 224 6.17 18.79 -9.08
N MET A 225 5.64 19.97 -9.40
CA MET A 225 4.44 20.07 -10.24
C MET A 225 4.68 19.53 -11.65
N HIS A 226 5.89 19.74 -12.20
CA HIS A 226 6.29 19.10 -13.46
C HIS A 226 6.34 17.58 -13.33
N ILE A 227 6.94 17.04 -12.26
CA ILE A 227 6.97 15.60 -11.99
C ILE A 227 5.57 15.02 -11.87
N ALA A 228 4.68 15.69 -11.13
CA ALA A 228 3.29 15.26 -10.96
C ALA A 228 2.54 15.13 -12.30
N ARG A 229 2.79 16.05 -13.23
CA ARG A 229 2.21 16.03 -14.58
C ARG A 229 2.86 15.02 -15.49
N LYS A 230 4.20 14.90 -15.44
CA LYS A 230 5.00 14.06 -16.32
C LYS A 230 4.51 12.61 -16.33
N TRP A 231 4.39 12.01 -15.15
CA TRP A 231 4.09 10.58 -15.03
C TRP A 231 2.65 10.22 -15.40
N VAL A 232 1.71 11.15 -15.25
CA VAL A 232 0.32 10.94 -15.67
C VAL A 232 0.04 11.33 -17.13
N SER A 233 1.06 11.81 -17.83
CA SER A 233 1.01 12.25 -19.25
C SER A 233 1.70 11.25 -20.16
N PRO A 234 1.44 11.29 -21.51
CA PRO A 234 2.22 10.53 -22.45
C PRO A 234 3.72 10.78 -22.32
N PRO A 235 4.60 9.76 -22.51
CA PRO A 235 4.27 8.39 -22.92
C PRO A 235 3.94 7.45 -21.74
N TYR A 236 4.00 7.91 -20.50
CA TYR A 236 3.85 7.06 -19.30
C TYR A 236 2.40 6.75 -19.00
N ASN A 237 1.52 7.75 -19.01
CA ASN A 237 0.09 7.62 -18.82
C ASN A 237 -0.32 6.84 -17.56
N VAL A 238 0.39 6.99 -16.43
CA VAL A 238 -0.05 6.36 -15.18
C VAL A 238 -1.37 6.96 -14.73
N ASP A 239 -2.13 6.18 -13.96
CA ASP A 239 -3.53 6.46 -13.65
C ASP A 239 -3.72 7.17 -12.31
N GLY A 240 -2.65 7.55 -11.66
CA GLY A 240 -2.71 8.33 -10.44
C GLY A 240 -1.51 8.22 -9.52
N TRP A 241 -1.65 8.92 -8.39
CA TRP A 241 -0.66 9.02 -7.33
C TRP A 241 -1.23 8.56 -5.99
N ARG A 242 -0.48 7.73 -5.29
CA ARG A 242 -0.57 7.57 -3.84
C ARG A 242 0.47 8.50 -3.22
N LEU A 243 0.11 9.27 -2.22
CA LEU A 243 0.95 10.33 -1.66
C LEU A 243 1.41 9.95 -0.27
N ASP A 244 2.70 9.70 -0.14
CA ASP A 244 3.37 9.31 1.10
C ASP A 244 3.35 10.46 2.11
N VAL A 245 3.01 10.16 3.38
CA VAL A 245 2.93 11.10 4.51
C VAL A 245 2.41 12.48 4.13
N ALA A 246 1.33 12.50 3.37
CA ALA A 246 0.85 13.69 2.67
C ALA A 246 0.50 14.87 3.60
N ALA A 247 0.04 14.60 4.83
CA ALA A 247 -0.29 15.63 5.80
C ALA A 247 0.94 16.34 6.39
N ASP A 248 2.13 15.73 6.31
CA ASP A 248 3.37 16.28 6.86
C ASP A 248 4.08 17.24 5.90
N LEU A 249 3.68 17.27 4.63
CA LEU A 249 4.31 18.10 3.61
C LEU A 249 4.18 19.58 3.93
N GLY A 250 5.28 20.32 3.77
CA GLY A 250 5.36 21.76 4.06
C GLY A 250 5.73 22.04 5.53
N GLN A 251 5.79 23.32 5.90
CA GLN A 251 6.11 23.76 7.24
C GLN A 251 4.88 24.24 8.03
N SER A 252 3.78 24.49 7.33
CA SER A 252 2.50 24.91 7.90
C SER A 252 1.35 24.12 7.29
N GLN A 253 0.26 23.98 8.04
CA GLN A 253 -0.95 23.33 7.55
C GLN A 253 -1.59 24.14 6.41
N GLU A 254 -1.53 25.46 6.48
CA GLU A 254 -2.02 26.35 5.42
C GLU A 254 -1.29 26.10 4.09
N TYR A 255 0.04 25.99 4.14
CA TYR A 255 0.84 25.69 2.95
C TYR A 255 0.58 24.27 2.45
N ASN A 256 0.44 23.29 3.34
CA ASN A 256 0.08 21.93 2.99
C ASN A 256 -1.19 21.88 2.13
N HIS A 257 -2.26 22.54 2.58
CA HIS A 257 -3.51 22.60 1.82
C HIS A 257 -3.34 23.33 0.48
N TYR A 258 -2.59 24.42 0.45
CA TYR A 258 -2.26 25.12 -0.80
C TYR A 258 -1.52 24.20 -1.79
N PHE A 259 -0.49 23.50 -1.32
CA PHE A 259 0.30 22.57 -2.13
C PHE A 259 -0.59 21.49 -2.76
N TRP A 260 -1.45 20.85 -1.97
CA TRP A 260 -2.29 19.76 -2.49
C TRP A 260 -3.39 20.25 -3.44
N LYS A 261 -3.88 21.46 -3.28
CA LYS A 261 -4.77 22.07 -4.27
C LYS A 261 -4.07 22.27 -5.61
N GLU A 262 -2.87 22.81 -5.59
CA GLU A 262 -2.07 23.00 -6.80
C GLU A 262 -1.62 21.68 -7.40
N PHE A 263 -1.24 20.69 -6.58
CA PHE A 263 -0.90 19.35 -7.03
C PHE A 263 -2.08 18.70 -7.77
N ARG A 264 -3.26 18.72 -7.16
CA ARG A 264 -4.48 18.21 -7.80
C ARG A 264 -4.77 18.92 -9.11
N ARG A 265 -4.70 20.24 -9.11
CA ARG A 265 -4.94 21.03 -10.34
C ARG A 265 -4.01 20.59 -11.47
N ASN A 266 -2.72 20.48 -11.19
CA ASN A 266 -1.73 20.03 -12.18
C ASN A 266 -1.99 18.61 -12.68
N VAL A 267 -2.27 17.67 -11.77
CA VAL A 267 -2.55 16.28 -12.15
C VAL A 267 -3.82 16.18 -12.99
N LYS A 268 -4.91 16.80 -12.57
CA LYS A 268 -6.20 16.72 -13.27
C LYS A 268 -6.21 17.47 -14.61
N GLU A 269 -5.42 18.52 -14.76
CA GLU A 269 -5.21 19.17 -16.06
C GLU A 269 -4.47 18.28 -17.05
N ALA A 270 -3.49 17.54 -16.56
CA ALA A 270 -2.71 16.61 -17.38
C ALA A 270 -3.47 15.32 -17.70
N ASN A 271 -4.20 14.79 -16.72
CA ASN A 271 -5.00 13.56 -16.84
C ASN A 271 -6.22 13.64 -15.89
N PRO A 272 -7.41 14.03 -16.40
CA PRO A 272 -8.61 14.18 -15.57
C PRO A 272 -9.05 12.92 -14.83
N GLU A 273 -8.71 11.74 -15.38
CA GLU A 273 -9.06 10.42 -14.81
C GLU A 273 -8.07 9.95 -13.74
N ALA A 274 -6.93 10.62 -13.58
CA ALA A 274 -5.92 10.20 -12.61
C ALA A 274 -6.40 10.41 -11.16
N ILE A 275 -6.30 9.37 -10.34
CA ILE A 275 -6.65 9.45 -8.93
C ILE A 275 -5.54 10.14 -8.11
N VAL A 276 -5.95 10.89 -7.10
CA VAL A 276 -5.07 11.47 -6.07
C VAL A 276 -5.46 10.84 -4.73
N LEU A 277 -4.68 9.86 -4.30
CA LEU A 277 -4.91 9.05 -3.10
C LEU A 277 -3.81 9.35 -2.08
N ALA A 278 -4.16 9.68 -0.85
CA ALA A 278 -3.17 10.03 0.17
C ALA A 278 -3.05 8.98 1.28
N GLU A 279 -1.84 8.81 1.77
CA GLU A 279 -1.61 8.19 3.07
C GLU A 279 -1.84 9.26 4.16
N HIS A 280 -2.76 8.97 5.06
CA HIS A 280 -3.04 9.82 6.21
C HIS A 280 -3.62 9.02 7.36
N TYR A 281 -3.07 9.23 8.55
CA TYR A 281 -3.61 8.74 9.82
C TYR A 281 -4.41 9.87 10.47
N GLY A 282 -5.67 9.59 10.83
CA GLY A 282 -6.54 10.56 11.48
C GLY A 282 -7.62 11.14 10.55
N ASP A 283 -8.15 12.29 10.89
CA ASP A 283 -9.29 12.90 10.19
C ASP A 283 -8.90 13.51 8.84
N PRO A 284 -9.38 12.95 7.71
CA PRO A 284 -9.05 13.45 6.38
C PRO A 284 -10.00 14.55 5.88
N THR A 285 -10.99 14.95 6.66
CA THR A 285 -12.13 15.78 6.21
C THR A 285 -11.67 17.04 5.48
N SER A 286 -10.66 17.75 6.00
CA SER A 286 -10.20 19.02 5.42
C SER A 286 -9.53 18.87 4.05
N TRP A 287 -9.05 17.69 3.70
CA TRP A 287 -8.44 17.38 2.40
C TRP A 287 -9.42 16.75 1.40
N LEU A 288 -10.59 16.29 1.86
CA LEU A 288 -11.59 15.60 1.04
C LEU A 288 -12.75 16.52 0.61
N GLN A 289 -12.46 17.79 0.35
CA GLN A 289 -13.48 18.79 -0.04
C GLN A 289 -13.68 18.91 -1.56
N GLY A 290 -13.05 18.01 -2.34
CA GLY A 290 -13.15 18.00 -3.80
C GLY A 290 -12.05 18.77 -4.52
N ASP A 291 -11.14 19.41 -3.79
CA ASP A 291 -10.08 20.27 -4.34
C ASP A 291 -8.65 19.81 -3.99
N GLN A 292 -8.51 18.74 -3.24
CA GLN A 292 -7.22 18.18 -2.83
C GLN A 292 -7.17 16.67 -3.13
N TRP A 293 -7.26 15.81 -2.12
CA TRP A 293 -7.25 14.37 -2.35
C TRP A 293 -8.63 13.85 -2.78
N ASP A 294 -8.65 12.86 -3.65
CA ASP A 294 -9.87 12.12 -3.97
C ASP A 294 -10.29 11.22 -2.82
N THR A 295 -9.31 10.58 -2.18
CA THR A 295 -9.52 9.64 -1.07
C THR A 295 -8.23 9.39 -0.30
N VAL A 296 -8.29 8.48 0.67
CA VAL A 296 -7.15 8.07 1.49
C VAL A 296 -7.05 6.55 1.59
N MET A 297 -5.89 6.07 2.03
CA MET A 297 -5.73 4.74 2.59
C MET A 297 -6.61 4.64 3.84
N ASN A 298 -7.51 3.66 3.88
CA ASN A 298 -8.62 3.65 4.85
C ASN A 298 -8.24 2.89 6.13
N TYR A 299 -7.45 3.53 6.98
CA TYR A 299 -7.04 2.94 8.24
C TYR A 299 -8.14 2.98 9.29
N ASP A 300 -8.71 4.15 9.54
CA ASP A 300 -9.65 4.38 10.64
C ASP A 300 -11.03 3.76 10.39
N ALA A 301 -11.54 3.87 9.16
CA ALA A 301 -12.87 3.39 8.80
C ALA A 301 -12.86 2.01 8.12
N PHE A 302 -11.78 1.27 8.21
CA PHE A 302 -11.67 -0.09 7.68
C PHE A 302 -10.67 -0.96 8.45
N MET A 303 -9.36 -0.72 8.28
CA MET A 303 -8.31 -1.63 8.77
C MET A 303 -8.37 -1.79 10.30
N GLU A 304 -8.39 -0.69 11.05
CA GLU A 304 -8.31 -0.74 12.51
C GLU A 304 -9.54 -1.37 13.16
N PRO A 305 -10.78 -0.98 12.86
CA PRO A 305 -11.94 -1.64 13.45
C PRO A 305 -12.00 -3.13 13.14
N ILE A 306 -11.60 -3.54 11.94
CA ILE A 306 -11.63 -4.96 11.55
C ILE A 306 -10.56 -5.77 12.29
N THR A 307 -9.33 -5.27 12.37
CA THR A 307 -8.27 -6.01 13.06
C THR A 307 -8.56 -6.17 14.54
N TRP A 308 -9.10 -5.13 15.19
CA TRP A 308 -9.52 -5.21 16.59
C TRP A 308 -10.66 -6.21 16.79
N PHE A 309 -11.70 -6.14 15.98
CA PHE A 309 -12.87 -7.00 16.09
C PHE A 309 -12.54 -8.49 15.84
N LEU A 310 -11.80 -8.79 14.78
CA LEU A 310 -11.51 -10.17 14.39
C LEU A 310 -10.32 -10.77 15.16
N THR A 311 -9.30 -9.99 15.46
CA THR A 311 -8.05 -10.51 15.99
C THR A 311 -7.72 -10.04 17.41
N GLY A 312 -8.21 -8.90 17.83
CA GLY A 312 -7.80 -8.23 19.07
C GLY A 312 -6.39 -7.65 19.01
N VAL A 313 -5.71 -7.77 17.87
CA VAL A 313 -4.32 -7.33 17.68
C VAL A 313 -4.27 -6.04 16.89
N GLU A 314 -3.45 -5.11 17.34
CA GLU A 314 -3.18 -3.83 16.69
C GLU A 314 -2.50 -4.07 15.32
N LYS A 315 -2.68 -3.15 14.37
CA LYS A 315 -2.20 -3.27 12.98
C LYS A 315 -0.69 -3.54 12.81
N HIS A 316 0.15 -3.15 13.77
CA HIS A 316 1.58 -3.48 13.78
C HIS A 316 1.92 -4.74 14.60
N SER A 317 0.95 -5.38 15.23
CA SER A 317 1.14 -6.47 16.20
C SER A 317 1.89 -6.03 17.48
N ASP A 318 1.73 -4.79 17.88
CA ASP A 318 2.37 -4.22 19.08
C ASP A 318 1.49 -4.30 20.33
N GLU A 319 0.16 -4.40 20.18
CA GLU A 319 -0.81 -4.42 21.28
C GLU A 319 -1.89 -5.46 21.04
N TYR A 320 -2.33 -6.10 22.12
CA TYR A 320 -3.50 -6.96 22.14
C TYR A 320 -4.56 -6.41 23.10
N ARG A 321 -5.82 -6.32 22.63
CA ARG A 321 -6.96 -5.80 23.37
C ARG A 321 -8.10 -6.81 23.37
N GLU A 322 -8.21 -7.59 24.46
CA GLU A 322 -9.28 -8.58 24.63
C GLU A 322 -10.68 -7.93 24.69
N ASP A 323 -10.78 -6.72 25.22
CA ASP A 323 -12.04 -5.97 25.31
C ASP A 323 -12.57 -5.50 23.94
N LEU A 324 -11.73 -5.45 22.91
CA LEU A 324 -12.12 -5.11 21.54
C LEU A 324 -12.39 -6.35 20.68
N LEU A 325 -11.78 -7.49 21.03
CA LEU A 325 -11.98 -8.75 20.32
C LEU A 325 -13.45 -9.17 20.36
N GLY A 326 -14.08 -9.28 19.22
CA GLY A 326 -15.49 -9.67 19.09
C GLY A 326 -16.49 -8.63 19.58
N ASN A 327 -16.05 -7.42 19.92
CA ASN A 327 -16.91 -6.35 20.41
C ASN A 327 -17.64 -5.66 19.25
N ALA A 328 -18.87 -6.08 18.97
CA ALA A 328 -19.66 -5.56 17.86
C ALA A 328 -20.02 -4.06 18.05
N ASP A 329 -20.28 -3.63 19.27
CA ASP A 329 -20.61 -2.23 19.56
C ASP A 329 -19.42 -1.31 19.29
N ALA A 330 -18.23 -1.72 19.70
CA ALA A 330 -16.99 -0.99 19.40
C ALA A 330 -16.70 -0.96 17.89
N PHE A 331 -16.90 -2.08 17.19
CA PHE A 331 -16.72 -2.18 15.74
C PHE A 331 -17.67 -1.23 14.99
N PHE A 332 -18.95 -1.35 15.20
CA PHE A 332 -19.94 -0.50 14.53
C PHE A 332 -19.86 0.96 14.97
N GLY A 333 -19.56 1.22 16.23
CA GLY A 333 -19.36 2.58 16.74
C GLY A 333 -18.19 3.28 16.08
N SER A 334 -17.04 2.60 15.94
CA SER A 334 -15.87 3.09 15.24
C SER A 334 -16.16 3.33 13.76
N MET A 335 -16.78 2.36 13.10
CA MET A 335 -17.11 2.48 11.67
C MET A 335 -18.05 3.67 11.40
N ARG A 336 -19.12 3.83 12.21
CA ARG A 336 -20.01 5.00 12.07
C ARG A 336 -19.27 6.30 12.24
N ASN A 337 -18.45 6.41 13.28
CA ASN A 337 -17.72 7.64 13.58
C ASN A 337 -16.74 8.01 12.44
N TYR A 338 -15.95 7.06 11.97
CA TYR A 338 -14.91 7.35 10.99
C TYR A 338 -15.44 7.47 9.56
N MET A 339 -16.47 6.70 9.18
CA MET A 339 -17.09 6.82 7.86
C MET A 339 -17.74 8.20 7.65
N THR A 340 -18.21 8.88 8.69
CA THR A 340 -18.78 10.23 8.58
C THR A 340 -17.76 11.32 8.21
N ARG A 341 -16.46 11.02 8.27
CA ARG A 341 -15.38 11.93 7.88
C ARG A 341 -15.12 11.95 6.37
N PHE A 342 -15.80 11.07 5.64
CA PHE A 342 -15.73 10.98 4.18
C PHE A 342 -16.98 11.55 3.55
N ASN A 343 -16.83 12.21 2.39
CA ASN A 343 -17.95 12.32 1.47
C ASN A 343 -18.17 10.95 0.79
N THR A 344 -19.34 10.77 0.19
CA THR A 344 -19.72 9.47 -0.39
C THR A 344 -18.74 9.01 -1.48
N GLN A 345 -18.33 9.92 -2.36
CA GLN A 345 -17.41 9.61 -3.46
C GLN A 345 -16.04 9.16 -2.93
N SER A 346 -15.50 9.86 -1.95
CA SER A 346 -14.21 9.49 -1.33
C SER A 346 -14.27 8.16 -0.59
N LEU A 347 -15.39 7.86 0.08
CA LEU A 347 -15.57 6.58 0.78
C LEU A 347 -15.66 5.41 -0.21
N GLN A 348 -16.36 5.59 -1.32
CA GLN A 348 -16.53 4.54 -2.34
C GLN A 348 -15.24 4.12 -3.03
N VAL A 349 -14.21 4.95 -3.00
CA VAL A 349 -12.89 4.66 -3.59
C VAL A 349 -11.78 4.63 -2.53
N ALA A 350 -12.12 4.66 -1.25
CA ALA A 350 -11.15 4.54 -0.16
C ALA A 350 -10.38 3.22 -0.28
N MET A 351 -9.08 3.26 -0.01
CA MET A 351 -8.19 2.11 -0.18
C MET A 351 -8.31 1.18 1.02
N ASN A 352 -9.12 0.13 0.87
CA ASN A 352 -9.43 -0.83 1.92
C ASN A 352 -8.44 -1.98 1.94
N GLU A 353 -7.46 -1.91 2.84
CA GLU A 353 -6.42 -2.90 3.02
C GLU A 353 -6.57 -3.67 4.32
N LEU A 354 -6.25 -4.96 4.31
CA LEU A 354 -6.05 -5.77 5.52
C LEU A 354 -4.59 -5.76 5.96
N SER A 355 -3.68 -5.64 5.01
CA SER A 355 -2.23 -5.58 5.19
C SER A 355 -1.62 -4.56 4.25
N ASN A 356 -0.45 -4.02 4.61
CA ASN A 356 0.39 -3.23 3.70
C ASN A 356 1.87 -3.35 4.09
N HIS A 357 2.72 -2.56 3.43
CA HIS A 357 4.17 -2.59 3.59
C HIS A 357 4.68 -2.04 4.95
N ASP A 358 3.83 -1.39 5.75
CA ASP A 358 4.17 -0.85 7.08
C ASP A 358 3.64 -1.71 8.21
N HIS A 359 2.53 -2.40 8.00
CA HIS A 359 1.83 -3.14 9.04
C HIS A 359 2.18 -4.63 9.01
N SER A 360 1.92 -5.33 10.11
CA SER A 360 1.96 -6.79 10.08
C SER A 360 0.91 -7.34 9.12
N ARG A 361 1.17 -8.52 8.56
CA ARG A 361 0.19 -9.15 7.68
C ARG A 361 -1.01 -9.64 8.47
N PHE A 362 -2.19 -9.47 7.90
CA PHE A 362 -3.43 -9.85 8.57
C PHE A 362 -3.48 -11.34 8.91
N MET A 363 -2.95 -12.21 8.06
CA MET A 363 -2.82 -13.63 8.38
C MET A 363 -2.05 -13.86 9.68
N THR A 364 -0.95 -13.16 9.90
CA THR A 364 -0.17 -13.23 11.14
C THR A 364 -1.00 -12.77 12.35
N ARG A 365 -1.76 -11.69 12.23
CA ARG A 365 -2.60 -11.17 13.33
C ARG A 365 -3.71 -12.15 13.75
N THR A 366 -4.10 -13.09 12.89
CA THR A 366 -5.06 -14.14 13.25
C THR A 366 -4.56 -15.08 14.34
N ASN A 367 -3.27 -15.06 14.67
CA ASN A 367 -2.70 -15.83 15.77
C ASN A 367 -2.99 -15.21 17.17
N HIS A 368 -3.58 -14.02 17.22
CA HIS A 368 -3.92 -13.28 18.44
C HIS A 368 -2.71 -12.93 19.33
N LYS A 369 -1.51 -12.81 18.74
CA LYS A 369 -0.27 -12.55 19.47
C LYS A 369 0.38 -11.24 19.02
N VAL A 370 1.05 -10.59 19.94
CA VAL A 370 1.96 -9.49 19.67
C VAL A 370 3.37 -10.02 19.36
N GLY A 371 4.12 -9.30 18.53
CA GLY A 371 5.50 -9.66 18.23
C GLY A 371 6.11 -8.83 17.11
N ARG A 372 7.42 -8.91 17.05
CA ARG A 372 8.25 -8.36 15.95
C ARG A 372 9.40 -9.31 15.69
N THR A 373 9.98 -9.26 14.50
CA THR A 373 11.14 -10.10 14.14
C THR A 373 12.26 -10.01 15.18
N ALA A 374 12.56 -8.81 15.67
CA ALA A 374 13.62 -8.58 16.65
C ALA A 374 13.34 -9.20 18.03
N SER A 375 12.07 -9.37 18.42
CA SER A 375 11.70 -9.87 19.74
C SER A 375 11.41 -11.36 19.79
N VAL A 376 10.77 -11.92 18.74
CA VAL A 376 10.29 -13.31 18.74
C VAL A 376 10.74 -14.11 17.52
N GLY A 377 11.46 -13.50 16.60
CA GLY A 377 11.90 -14.11 15.35
C GLY A 377 10.83 -14.13 14.27
N PRO A 378 11.24 -14.23 12.98
CA PRO A 378 10.30 -14.19 11.85
C PRO A 378 9.42 -15.45 11.77
N GLN A 379 9.89 -16.61 12.22
CA GLN A 379 9.14 -17.87 12.19
C GLN A 379 7.85 -17.80 13.03
N ALA A 380 7.89 -17.07 14.13
CA ALA A 380 6.73 -16.91 15.03
C ALA A 380 5.53 -16.25 14.33
N ALA A 381 5.76 -15.50 13.25
CA ALA A 381 4.68 -14.89 12.44
C ALA A 381 3.83 -15.95 11.70
N ASP A 382 4.38 -17.13 11.45
CA ASP A 382 3.72 -18.23 10.73
C ASP A 382 3.00 -19.19 11.67
N GLU A 383 3.19 -19.04 12.99
CA GLU A 383 2.67 -19.96 14.00
C GLU A 383 1.30 -19.56 14.53
N GLY A 384 0.39 -20.53 14.65
CA GLY A 384 -0.91 -20.34 15.26
C GLY A 384 -1.89 -19.50 14.43
N ILE A 385 -1.63 -19.34 13.14
CA ILE A 385 -2.51 -18.63 12.22
C ILE A 385 -3.85 -19.36 12.04
N ASP A 386 -4.91 -18.60 11.79
CA ASP A 386 -6.27 -19.09 11.55
C ASP A 386 -6.78 -18.66 10.18
N LYS A 387 -6.74 -19.58 9.22
CA LYS A 387 -7.20 -19.32 7.85
C LYS A 387 -8.70 -19.03 7.76
N ALA A 388 -9.51 -19.64 8.61
CA ALA A 388 -10.95 -19.38 8.62
C ALA A 388 -11.22 -17.95 9.07
N LEU A 389 -10.53 -17.48 10.10
CA LEU A 389 -10.61 -16.09 10.55
C LEU A 389 -10.09 -15.12 9.49
N PHE A 390 -8.99 -15.46 8.80
CA PHE A 390 -8.46 -14.68 7.69
C PHE A 390 -9.50 -14.50 6.58
N ARG A 391 -10.21 -15.58 6.19
CA ARG A 391 -11.27 -15.51 5.18
C ARG A 391 -12.41 -14.58 5.59
N LEU A 392 -12.73 -14.47 6.87
CA LEU A 392 -13.75 -13.51 7.35
C LEU A 392 -13.32 -12.07 7.09
N GLY A 393 -12.06 -11.74 7.34
CA GLY A 393 -11.49 -10.43 7.00
C GLY A 393 -11.59 -10.11 5.52
N VAL A 394 -11.27 -11.07 4.66
CA VAL A 394 -11.37 -10.92 3.20
C VAL A 394 -12.83 -10.73 2.76
N MET A 395 -13.78 -11.45 3.36
CA MET A 395 -15.20 -11.27 3.06
C MET A 395 -15.69 -9.86 3.42
N ILE A 396 -15.26 -9.32 4.55
CA ILE A 396 -15.58 -7.93 4.90
C ILE A 396 -14.93 -6.99 3.88
N GLN A 397 -13.67 -7.19 3.53
CA GLN A 397 -12.95 -6.36 2.56
C GLN A 397 -13.67 -6.27 1.22
N MET A 398 -14.16 -7.39 0.69
CA MET A 398 -14.82 -7.44 -0.61
C MET A 398 -16.26 -6.94 -0.62
N THR A 399 -16.85 -6.73 0.55
CA THR A 399 -18.26 -6.33 0.68
C THR A 399 -18.47 -4.98 1.38
N TRP A 400 -17.43 -4.39 1.97
CA TRP A 400 -17.47 -3.10 2.66
C TRP A 400 -17.34 -1.94 1.66
N PRO A 401 -17.93 -0.75 1.93
CA PRO A 401 -17.75 0.42 1.08
C PRO A 401 -16.27 0.81 0.94
N GLY A 402 -15.80 0.94 -0.29
CA GLY A 402 -14.43 1.29 -0.62
C GLY A 402 -13.85 0.38 -1.71
N ALA A 403 -12.61 0.63 -2.09
CA ALA A 403 -11.86 -0.16 -3.07
C ALA A 403 -11.05 -1.26 -2.37
N PRO A 404 -11.43 -2.53 -2.49
CA PRO A 404 -10.64 -3.63 -1.94
C PRO A 404 -9.23 -3.61 -2.51
N THR A 405 -8.23 -3.59 -1.63
CA THR A 405 -6.82 -3.50 -2.01
C THR A 405 -6.04 -4.62 -1.35
N ILE A 406 -5.54 -5.54 -2.17
CA ILE A 406 -4.77 -6.69 -1.72
C ILE A 406 -3.30 -6.32 -1.67
N TYR A 407 -2.68 -6.44 -0.48
CA TYR A 407 -1.23 -6.42 -0.39
C TYR A 407 -0.69 -7.74 -0.94
N TYR A 408 0.27 -7.67 -1.89
CA TYR A 408 0.76 -8.86 -2.58
C TYR A 408 1.07 -10.00 -1.62
N GLY A 409 0.65 -11.20 -1.97
CA GLY A 409 0.89 -12.39 -1.16
C GLY A 409 -0.17 -12.67 -0.08
N ASP A 410 -1.00 -11.71 0.32
CA ASP A 410 -2.13 -11.99 1.21
C ASP A 410 -3.05 -13.04 0.59
N GLU A 411 -3.30 -12.96 -0.71
CA GLU A 411 -4.10 -13.93 -1.45
C GLU A 411 -3.49 -15.33 -1.49
N ALA A 412 -2.19 -15.43 -1.28
CA ALA A 412 -1.44 -16.69 -1.28
C ALA A 412 -1.11 -17.21 0.13
N GLY A 413 -1.61 -16.55 1.17
CA GLY A 413 -1.42 -16.97 2.56
C GLY A 413 -0.13 -16.49 3.21
N LEU A 414 0.52 -15.47 2.65
CA LEU A 414 1.79 -14.96 3.17
C LEU A 414 1.62 -14.33 4.56
N CYS A 415 2.53 -14.68 5.46
CA CYS A 415 2.64 -14.13 6.81
C CYS A 415 3.77 -13.11 6.92
N GLY A 416 3.84 -12.39 8.02
CA GLY A 416 4.94 -11.49 8.36
C GLY A 416 4.56 -10.54 9.49
N TRP A 417 5.52 -10.29 10.39
CA TRP A 417 5.46 -9.18 11.32
C TRP A 417 5.51 -7.86 10.56
N THR A 418 5.53 -6.73 11.24
CA THR A 418 5.67 -5.42 10.59
C THR A 418 7.00 -5.29 9.83
N ASP A 419 7.17 -4.23 9.05
CA ASP A 419 8.39 -3.95 8.28
C ASP A 419 9.69 -4.27 9.08
N PRO A 420 10.65 -5.02 8.48
CA PRO A 420 10.71 -5.50 7.09
C PRO A 420 10.10 -6.90 6.84
N ASP A 421 9.64 -7.61 7.85
CA ASP A 421 9.19 -9.00 7.73
C ASP A 421 7.92 -9.17 6.87
N ASN A 422 7.05 -8.17 6.86
CA ASN A 422 5.86 -8.11 5.99
C ASN A 422 6.20 -8.04 4.49
N ARG A 423 7.46 -7.75 4.14
CA ARG A 423 7.98 -7.61 2.77
C ARG A 423 8.70 -8.86 2.28
N ARG A 424 8.31 -10.02 2.77
CA ARG A 424 8.78 -11.32 2.27
C ARG A 424 8.48 -11.44 0.79
N THR A 425 9.31 -12.21 0.07
CA THR A 425 9.08 -12.50 -1.34
C THR A 425 7.76 -13.24 -1.55
N TYR A 426 7.15 -13.04 -2.73
CA TYR A 426 5.96 -13.81 -3.11
C TYR A 426 6.30 -15.32 -3.14
N PRO A 427 5.44 -16.18 -2.58
CA PRO A 427 5.76 -17.60 -2.41
C PRO A 427 5.55 -18.43 -3.68
N TRP A 428 6.18 -18.06 -4.80
CA TRP A 428 6.06 -18.77 -6.07
C TRP A 428 6.38 -20.27 -5.92
N GLY A 429 5.42 -21.11 -6.34
CA GLY A 429 5.50 -22.56 -6.20
C GLY A 429 5.15 -23.11 -4.81
N ARG A 430 4.77 -22.23 -3.87
CA ARG A 430 4.34 -22.56 -2.50
C ARG A 430 3.07 -21.82 -2.11
N GLU A 431 2.34 -21.32 -3.10
CA GLU A 431 1.11 -20.55 -2.89
C GLU A 431 0.02 -21.39 -2.24
N ASP A 432 -0.78 -20.77 -1.38
CA ASP A 432 -2.05 -21.35 -0.94
C ASP A 432 -3.11 -21.15 -2.05
N ASN A 433 -3.23 -22.14 -2.93
CA ASN A 433 -4.12 -22.06 -4.08
C ASN A 433 -5.61 -22.01 -3.70
N GLU A 434 -5.99 -22.56 -2.55
CA GLU A 434 -7.36 -22.45 -2.04
C GLU A 434 -7.70 -21.00 -1.69
N LEU A 435 -6.78 -20.28 -1.04
CA LEU A 435 -6.95 -18.86 -0.73
C LEU A 435 -6.94 -17.99 -1.98
N ILE A 436 -6.12 -18.30 -2.97
CA ILE A 436 -6.14 -17.58 -4.27
C ILE A 436 -7.51 -17.74 -4.93
N GLU A 437 -8.03 -18.96 -5.01
CA GLU A 437 -9.34 -19.21 -5.61
C GLU A 437 -10.48 -18.56 -4.81
N PHE A 438 -10.38 -18.57 -3.50
CA PHE A 438 -11.32 -17.86 -2.62
C PHE A 438 -11.35 -16.34 -2.92
N HIS A 439 -10.18 -15.72 -3.09
CA HIS A 439 -10.10 -14.32 -3.50
C HIS A 439 -10.71 -14.09 -4.89
N ARG A 440 -10.42 -14.96 -5.86
CA ARG A 440 -11.01 -14.86 -7.20
C ARG A 440 -12.54 -14.86 -7.17
N GLN A 441 -13.13 -15.76 -6.39
CA GLN A 441 -14.59 -15.85 -6.27
C GLN A 441 -15.19 -14.62 -5.60
N LEU A 442 -14.59 -14.13 -4.53
CA LEU A 442 -15.06 -12.91 -3.86
C LEU A 442 -14.87 -11.66 -4.72
N ILE A 443 -13.76 -11.55 -5.45
CA ILE A 443 -13.54 -10.46 -6.39
C ILE A 443 -14.59 -10.48 -7.49
N ARG A 444 -14.96 -11.66 -8.00
CA ARG A 444 -16.03 -11.83 -9.00
C ARG A 444 -17.36 -11.35 -8.42
N ILE A 445 -17.73 -11.78 -7.23
CA ILE A 445 -18.94 -11.33 -6.52
C ILE A 445 -18.93 -9.80 -6.36
N HIS A 446 -17.82 -9.22 -5.94
CA HIS A 446 -17.68 -7.77 -5.82
C HIS A 446 -17.91 -7.05 -7.15
N LYS A 447 -17.40 -7.61 -8.26
CA LYS A 447 -17.52 -7.02 -9.59
C LYS A 447 -18.90 -7.19 -10.22
N ASP A 448 -19.54 -8.33 -9.98
CA ASP A 448 -20.83 -8.67 -10.59
C ASP A 448 -21.98 -7.81 -10.05
N TYR A 449 -21.86 -7.30 -8.81
CA TYR A 449 -22.92 -6.52 -8.17
C TYR A 449 -22.48 -5.08 -7.91
N GLN A 450 -23.10 -4.14 -8.62
CA GLN A 450 -22.81 -2.70 -8.49
C GLN A 450 -22.99 -2.18 -7.07
N VAL A 451 -23.88 -2.80 -6.30
CA VAL A 451 -24.16 -2.45 -4.89
C VAL A 451 -22.92 -2.45 -4.00
N PHE A 452 -21.91 -3.27 -4.27
CA PHE A 452 -20.65 -3.26 -3.52
C PHE A 452 -19.77 -2.05 -3.83
N LYS A 453 -19.92 -1.46 -5.01
CA LYS A 453 -19.16 -0.29 -5.46
C LYS A 453 -19.79 1.02 -5.01
N THR A 454 -21.09 1.16 -5.19
CA THR A 454 -21.81 2.44 -5.00
C THR A 454 -23.03 2.35 -4.10
N GLY A 455 -23.40 1.17 -3.60
CA GLY A 455 -24.55 0.98 -2.73
C GLY A 455 -24.34 1.51 -1.31
N SER A 456 -25.44 1.71 -0.62
CA SER A 456 -25.46 2.08 0.79
C SER A 456 -25.11 0.91 1.70
N ILE A 457 -24.74 1.22 2.93
CA ILE A 457 -24.52 0.23 3.99
C ILE A 457 -25.47 0.48 5.16
N MET A 458 -25.94 -0.61 5.79
CA MET A 458 -26.76 -0.55 6.98
C MET A 458 -26.34 -1.64 7.97
N PHE A 459 -26.18 -1.29 9.24
CA PHE A 459 -25.87 -2.26 10.30
C PHE A 459 -27.17 -2.93 10.77
N LEU A 460 -27.21 -4.25 10.65
CA LEU A 460 -28.44 -5.03 10.87
C LEU A 460 -28.41 -5.87 12.15
N LYS A 461 -27.23 -6.34 12.57
CA LYS A 461 -27.04 -7.20 13.73
C LYS A 461 -25.68 -6.93 14.38
N GLY A 462 -25.67 -6.81 15.71
CA GLY A 462 -24.47 -6.70 16.50
C GLY A 462 -24.60 -7.43 17.82
N GLN A 463 -23.79 -8.46 18.03
CA GLN A 463 -23.61 -9.19 19.27
C GLN A 463 -22.14 -9.58 19.41
N TYR A 464 -21.73 -10.04 20.60
CA TYR A 464 -20.37 -10.51 20.80
C TYR A 464 -19.97 -11.57 19.75
N LYS A 465 -18.93 -11.28 18.97
CA LYS A 465 -18.41 -12.09 17.86
C LYS A 465 -19.40 -12.38 16.72
N LEU A 466 -20.51 -11.63 16.63
CA LEU A 466 -21.47 -11.77 15.54
C LEU A 466 -21.88 -10.40 15.02
N ILE A 467 -21.61 -10.14 13.76
CA ILE A 467 -22.07 -8.94 13.07
C ILE A 467 -22.82 -9.30 11.80
N GLY A 468 -23.80 -8.46 11.47
CA GLY A 468 -24.51 -8.51 10.21
C GLY A 468 -24.73 -7.10 9.68
N TYR A 469 -24.48 -6.90 8.40
CA TYR A 469 -24.74 -5.64 7.74
C TYR A 469 -25.35 -5.88 6.37
N GLY A 470 -26.04 -4.87 5.87
CA GLY A 470 -26.65 -4.87 4.54
C GLY A 470 -25.93 -3.93 3.60
N ARG A 471 -25.80 -4.33 2.35
CA ARG A 471 -25.44 -3.47 1.22
C ARG A 471 -26.65 -3.41 0.30
N PHE A 472 -27.08 -2.22 -0.07
CA PHE A 472 -28.30 -2.07 -0.86
C PHE A 472 -28.27 -0.85 -1.77
N ASP A 473 -28.94 -1.01 -2.90
CA ASP A 473 -29.27 0.03 -3.85
C ASP A 473 -30.68 -0.24 -4.44
N GLU A 474 -31.00 0.40 -5.54
CA GLU A 474 -32.31 0.19 -6.20
C GLU A 474 -32.48 -1.23 -6.75
N ASN A 475 -31.36 -1.86 -7.18
CA ASN A 475 -31.39 -3.15 -7.86
C ASN A 475 -31.16 -4.32 -6.92
N ASP A 476 -30.22 -4.22 -6.01
CA ASP A 476 -29.73 -5.32 -5.20
C ASP A 476 -29.80 -5.04 -3.70
N LYS A 477 -30.12 -6.07 -2.92
CA LYS A 477 -30.07 -6.04 -1.47
C LYS A 477 -29.35 -7.27 -0.97
N ILE A 478 -28.24 -7.04 -0.26
CA ILE A 478 -27.33 -8.10 0.18
C ILE A 478 -27.13 -8.01 1.68
N VAL A 479 -27.22 -9.16 2.36
CA VAL A 479 -26.85 -9.32 3.76
C VAL A 479 -25.51 -10.02 3.84
N VAL A 480 -24.59 -9.48 4.65
CA VAL A 480 -23.34 -10.13 5.00
C VAL A 480 -23.36 -10.46 6.48
N MET A 481 -23.16 -11.73 6.82
CA MET A 481 -23.08 -12.22 8.20
C MET A 481 -21.66 -12.69 8.50
N ILE A 482 -21.13 -12.29 9.64
CA ILE A 482 -19.81 -12.70 10.14
C ILE A 482 -19.94 -13.22 11.57
N ASN A 483 -19.65 -14.49 11.76
CA ASN A 483 -19.56 -15.15 13.06
C ASN A 483 -18.11 -15.55 13.33
N SER A 484 -17.43 -14.82 14.19
CA SER A 484 -16.04 -15.10 14.58
C SER A 484 -15.92 -15.93 15.87
N SER A 485 -17.02 -16.56 16.31
CA SER A 485 -17.02 -17.47 17.46
C SER A 485 -16.84 -18.93 17.03
N ASP A 486 -16.50 -19.79 17.98
CA ASP A 486 -16.42 -21.25 17.79
C ASP A 486 -17.75 -21.97 18.03
N GLU A 487 -18.84 -21.22 18.08
CA GLU A 487 -20.20 -21.73 18.31
C GLU A 487 -21.10 -21.43 17.11
N VAL A 488 -22.09 -22.30 16.89
CA VAL A 488 -23.19 -21.99 15.98
C VAL A 488 -24.00 -20.82 16.57
N ARG A 489 -24.27 -19.82 15.75
CA ARG A 489 -25.04 -18.64 16.14
C ARG A 489 -26.27 -18.49 15.24
N GLU A 490 -27.40 -18.22 15.84
CA GLU A 490 -28.65 -17.95 15.11
C GLU A 490 -29.02 -16.48 15.22
N ALA A 491 -29.60 -15.92 14.16
CA ALA A 491 -30.03 -14.54 14.15
C ALA A 491 -31.21 -14.33 13.21
N ASP A 492 -32.17 -13.53 13.67
CA ASP A 492 -33.22 -12.96 12.82
C ASP A 492 -32.72 -11.59 12.31
N ILE A 493 -32.62 -11.46 11.00
CA ILE A 493 -32.07 -10.28 10.35
C ILE A 493 -33.19 -9.42 9.76
N PRO A 494 -33.32 -8.15 10.18
CA PRO A 494 -34.41 -7.28 9.76
C PRO A 494 -34.16 -6.69 8.35
N VAL A 495 -34.37 -7.51 7.32
CA VAL A 495 -34.18 -7.12 5.93
C VAL A 495 -35.19 -6.08 5.45
N TRP A 496 -36.31 -5.94 6.15
CA TRP A 496 -37.28 -4.87 5.92
C TRP A 496 -36.65 -3.47 5.98
N ARG A 497 -35.59 -3.32 6.77
CA ARG A 497 -34.83 -2.04 6.88
C ARG A 497 -34.14 -1.64 5.59
N MET A 498 -33.88 -2.59 4.70
CA MET A 498 -33.37 -2.36 3.35
C MET A 498 -34.48 -2.26 2.29
N GLY A 499 -35.75 -2.27 2.72
CA GLY A 499 -36.89 -2.17 1.84
C GLY A 499 -37.46 -3.50 1.37
N ILE A 500 -37.01 -4.64 1.92
CA ILE A 500 -37.60 -5.97 1.63
C ILE A 500 -38.78 -6.19 2.58
N ILE A 501 -39.97 -5.75 2.17
CA ILE A 501 -41.19 -5.78 3.01
C ILE A 501 -42.18 -6.83 2.55
N GLN A 502 -42.02 -7.41 1.36
CA GLN A 502 -42.88 -8.45 0.82
C GLN A 502 -42.39 -9.83 1.20
N GLU A 503 -43.27 -10.80 1.25
CA GLU A 503 -42.89 -12.20 1.35
C GLU A 503 -42.15 -12.59 0.05
N THR A 504 -40.87 -12.86 0.19
CA THR A 504 -39.96 -13.22 -0.91
C THR A 504 -38.89 -14.17 -0.37
N ARG A 505 -37.82 -14.35 -1.11
CA ARG A 505 -36.72 -15.23 -0.73
C ARG A 505 -35.40 -14.53 -0.99
N MET A 506 -34.41 -14.91 -0.19
CA MET A 506 -33.00 -14.54 -0.41
C MET A 506 -32.19 -15.82 -0.65
N ALA A 507 -31.11 -15.74 -1.40
CA ALA A 507 -30.23 -16.86 -1.68
C ALA A 507 -28.79 -16.56 -1.28
N ARG A 508 -28.12 -17.53 -0.69
CA ARG A 508 -26.71 -17.44 -0.36
C ARG A 508 -25.85 -17.55 -1.59
N LEU A 509 -24.93 -16.59 -1.77
CA LEU A 509 -23.92 -16.56 -2.83
C LEU A 509 -22.60 -17.22 -2.40
N MET A 510 -22.26 -17.11 -1.11
CA MET A 510 -21.00 -17.62 -0.55
C MET A 510 -21.18 -17.98 0.92
N LEU A 511 -20.57 -19.09 1.31
CA LEU A 511 -20.31 -19.48 2.69
C LEU A 511 -18.81 -19.74 2.85
N SER A 512 -18.22 -19.19 3.90
CA SER A 512 -16.90 -19.61 4.41
C SER A 512 -17.05 -20.06 5.85
N ASP A 513 -16.42 -21.15 6.24
CA ASP A 513 -16.42 -21.68 7.61
C ASP A 513 -15.09 -22.38 7.94
N ARG A 514 -15.05 -23.15 9.01
CA ARG A 514 -13.85 -23.92 9.42
C ARG A 514 -13.37 -24.92 8.38
N GLU A 515 -14.27 -25.46 7.59
CA GLU A 515 -13.99 -26.53 6.61
C GLU A 515 -13.47 -26.00 5.27
N GLY A 516 -13.74 -24.72 4.98
CA GLY A 516 -13.40 -24.10 3.72
C GLY A 516 -14.43 -23.08 3.28
N TYR A 517 -14.75 -23.07 2.01
CA TYR A 517 -15.78 -22.19 1.44
C TYR A 517 -16.57 -22.91 0.36
N SER A 518 -17.80 -22.41 0.11
CA SER A 518 -18.73 -22.98 -0.87
C SER A 518 -19.62 -21.89 -1.47
N ASP A 519 -19.92 -22.02 -2.75
CA ASP A 519 -20.92 -21.24 -3.49
C ASP A 519 -22.28 -21.96 -3.55
N GLU A 520 -22.47 -23.06 -2.80
CA GLU A 520 -23.73 -23.78 -2.75
C GLU A 520 -24.85 -22.88 -2.27
N ALA A 521 -25.88 -22.76 -3.10
CA ALA A 521 -27.03 -21.92 -2.81
C ALA A 521 -27.87 -22.51 -1.67
N LYS A 522 -28.19 -21.66 -0.68
CA LYS A 522 -29.21 -21.93 0.33
C LYS A 522 -30.22 -20.81 0.28
N VAL A 523 -31.50 -21.18 0.32
CA VAL A 523 -32.62 -20.22 0.24
C VAL A 523 -33.12 -19.89 1.63
N TYR A 524 -33.34 -18.61 1.88
CA TYR A 524 -33.88 -18.07 3.12
C TYR A 524 -35.22 -17.38 2.83
N PRO A 525 -36.36 -17.88 3.36
CA PRO A 525 -37.62 -17.19 3.21
C PRO A 525 -37.63 -15.86 4.00
N VAL A 526 -38.18 -14.83 3.41
CA VAL A 526 -38.44 -13.57 4.10
C VAL A 526 -39.85 -13.66 4.69
N VAL A 527 -39.95 -13.63 6.01
CA VAL A 527 -41.22 -13.69 6.76
C VAL A 527 -41.31 -12.48 7.68
N ASN A 528 -42.37 -11.69 7.53
CA ASN A 528 -42.53 -10.44 8.29
C ASN A 528 -41.34 -9.50 8.21
N GLY A 529 -40.66 -9.45 7.06
CA GLY A 529 -39.47 -8.62 6.83
C GLY A 529 -38.18 -9.12 7.48
N LEU A 530 -38.18 -10.37 7.96
CA LEU A 530 -37.03 -11.01 8.61
C LEU A 530 -36.57 -12.22 7.80
N ILE A 531 -35.25 -12.49 7.80
CA ILE A 531 -34.71 -13.80 7.49
C ILE A 531 -34.08 -14.41 8.73
N HIS A 532 -34.27 -15.72 8.91
CA HIS A 532 -33.61 -16.49 9.97
C HIS A 532 -32.33 -17.11 9.42
N VAL A 533 -31.19 -16.81 10.05
CA VAL A 533 -29.88 -17.27 9.60
C VAL A 533 -29.19 -18.04 10.72
N GLU A 534 -28.80 -19.27 10.42
CA GLU A 534 -27.91 -20.08 11.25
C GLU A 534 -26.48 -19.92 10.70
N CYS A 535 -25.58 -19.40 11.54
CA CYS A 535 -24.19 -19.14 11.21
C CYS A 535 -23.31 -20.22 11.83
N PRO A 536 -22.66 -21.08 11.05
CA PRO A 536 -21.69 -22.05 11.58
C PRO A 536 -20.55 -21.36 12.36
N PRO A 537 -19.80 -22.11 13.18
CA PRO A 537 -18.61 -21.58 13.83
C PRO A 537 -17.63 -20.98 12.83
N MET A 538 -17.04 -19.85 13.16
CA MET A 538 -16.04 -19.14 12.33
C MET A 538 -16.51 -19.01 10.88
N SER A 539 -17.69 -18.46 10.67
CA SER A 539 -18.31 -18.40 9.33
C SER A 539 -18.60 -16.99 8.86
N GLY A 540 -18.58 -16.83 7.55
CA GLY A 540 -19.07 -15.67 6.84
C GLY A 540 -20.03 -16.08 5.73
N MET A 541 -21.06 -15.28 5.51
CA MET A 541 -22.06 -15.52 4.47
C MET A 541 -22.41 -14.26 3.73
N ILE A 542 -22.63 -14.39 2.43
CA ILE A 542 -23.17 -13.35 1.55
C ILE A 542 -24.50 -13.85 1.02
N ILE A 543 -25.58 -13.14 1.33
CA ILE A 543 -26.96 -13.54 1.04
C ILE A 543 -27.65 -12.42 0.28
N LYS A 544 -28.15 -12.71 -0.93
CA LYS A 544 -28.74 -11.73 -1.84
C LYS A 544 -30.23 -11.99 -2.04
N ASP A 545 -31.01 -10.92 -2.20
CA ASP A 545 -32.41 -11.02 -2.63
C ASP A 545 -32.50 -11.71 -4.00
N ILE A 546 -33.52 -12.56 -4.14
CA ILE A 546 -33.87 -13.17 -5.41
C ILE A 546 -34.99 -12.32 -6.00
N GLU A 547 -34.77 -11.75 -7.20
CA GLU A 547 -35.88 -11.15 -7.94
C GLU A 547 -37.01 -12.19 -8.07
N SER A 548 -38.21 -11.78 -7.74
CA SER A 548 -39.38 -12.59 -8.03
C SER A 548 -39.36 -12.83 -9.54
N MET A 549 -39.13 -14.07 -9.95
CA MET A 549 -39.44 -14.46 -11.31
C MET A 549 -40.96 -14.21 -11.48
N GLY A 550 -41.28 -13.10 -12.16
CA GLY A 550 -42.64 -12.75 -12.50
C GLY A 550 -43.24 -13.76 -13.45
#